data_06b7a647e056df1f89f8a6e497470300
#
_entry.id   06b7a647e056df1f89f8a6e497470300
#
_cell.length_a   1.000
_cell.length_b   1.000
_cell.length_c   1.000
_cell.angle_alpha   90.00
_cell.angle_beta   90.00
_cell.angle_gamma   90.00
#
_symmetry.space_group_name_H-M   'P 1'
#
loop_
_entity.id
_entity.type
_entity.pdbx_description
1 polymer ?
#
loop_
_entity_poly.entity_id
_entity_poly.type
_entity_poly.pdbx_seq_one_letter_code
_entity_poly.pdbx_strand_id
1 'polypeptide(L)'
;MSRRYCFLLRVRPDRMDEYRRRHERVWPEMVQALADTGWRNYSLFLHDDGLLVGYDEADDLQASLAAMARTDVNARWQAEMAPLFVGLDGGAPDEGLVLLDEIFHLEDQLRDLGDGPAGGR
;
A
#
# COMPACT_ATOMS: atom_id res chain seq x y z
N MET A 1 -16.41 0.59 -7.27
CA MET A 1 -16.07 -0.76 -6.87
C MET A 1 -14.65 -0.83 -6.37
N SER A 2 -14.45 -1.58 -5.30
CA SER A 2 -13.14 -1.71 -4.70
C SER A 2 -12.26 -2.65 -5.51
N ARG A 3 -11.00 -2.26 -5.70
CA ARG A 3 -9.99 -3.08 -6.35
C ARG A 3 -8.87 -3.35 -5.36
N ARG A 4 -8.14 -4.42 -5.58
CA ARG A 4 -7.00 -4.79 -4.74
C ARG A 4 -5.72 -4.37 -5.43
N TYR A 5 -4.83 -3.79 -4.65
CA TYR A 5 -3.53 -3.31 -5.15
C TYR A 5 -2.42 -3.86 -4.27
N CYS A 6 -1.34 -4.27 -4.90
CA CYS A 6 -0.16 -4.71 -4.19
C CYS A 6 1.06 -3.99 -4.77
N PHE A 7 1.94 -3.53 -3.90
CA PHE A 7 3.10 -2.78 -4.36
C PHE A 7 4.33 -3.10 -3.53
N LEU A 8 5.50 -2.80 -4.10
CA LEU A 8 6.78 -3.05 -3.46
C LEU A 8 7.56 -1.75 -3.26
N LEU A 9 8.30 -1.72 -2.16
CA LEU A 9 9.31 -0.71 -1.87
C LEU A 9 10.48 -1.43 -1.20
N ARG A 10 11.57 -0.71 -0.94
CA ARG A 10 12.69 -1.26 -0.19
C ARG A 10 13.07 -0.35 0.95
N VAL A 11 13.04 -0.90 2.15
CA VAL A 11 13.52 -0.23 3.35
C VAL A 11 15.02 -0.53 3.48
N ARG A 12 15.79 0.46 3.90
CA ARG A 12 17.22 0.26 4.15
C ARG A 12 17.39 -0.80 5.23
N PRO A 13 18.21 -1.83 4.98
CA PRO A 13 18.36 -2.92 5.97
C PRO A 13 18.84 -2.43 7.34
N ASP A 14 19.65 -1.37 7.38
CA ASP A 14 20.14 -0.81 8.64
C ASP A 14 19.13 0.10 9.34
N ARG A 15 17.96 0.32 8.74
CA ARG A 15 16.92 1.19 9.29
C ARG A 15 15.59 0.45 9.51
N MET A 16 15.59 -0.88 9.40
CA MET A 16 14.35 -1.65 9.50
C MET A 16 13.72 -1.57 10.89
N ASP A 17 14.53 -1.58 11.93
CA ASP A 17 14.00 -1.47 13.30
C ASP A 17 13.33 -0.13 13.53
N GLU A 18 13.90 0.94 13.01
CA GLU A 18 13.28 2.26 13.10
C GLU A 18 11.97 2.28 12.31
N TYR A 19 11.97 1.68 11.12
CA TYR A 19 10.77 1.62 10.28
C TYR A 19 9.63 0.92 11.03
N ARG A 20 9.92 -0.21 11.67
CA ARG A 20 8.93 -0.95 12.45
C ARG A 20 8.40 -0.10 13.61
N ARG A 21 9.29 0.57 14.34
CA ARG A 21 8.88 1.40 15.48
C ARG A 21 7.96 2.53 15.05
N ARG A 22 8.29 3.17 13.92
CA ARG A 22 7.48 4.27 13.40
C ARG A 22 6.07 3.83 13.01
N HIS A 23 5.92 2.56 12.66
CA HIS A 23 4.63 2.02 12.22
C HIS A 23 3.83 1.34 13.34
N GLU A 24 4.39 1.22 14.54
CA GLU A 24 3.62 0.72 15.68
C GLU A 24 2.51 1.69 16.06
N ARG A 25 2.73 2.96 15.81
CA ARG A 25 1.73 3.99 16.09
C ARG A 25 1.90 5.14 15.11
N VAL A 26 1.32 4.98 13.94
CA VAL A 26 1.32 6.02 12.92
C VAL A 26 0.53 7.23 13.45
N TRP A 27 0.92 8.43 13.07
CA TRP A 27 0.24 9.66 13.50
C TRP A 27 -1.26 9.55 13.25
N PRO A 28 -2.10 9.89 14.25
CA PRO A 28 -3.56 9.81 14.07
C PRO A 28 -4.07 10.59 12.86
N GLU A 29 -3.51 11.78 12.59
CA GLU A 29 -3.90 12.58 11.43
C GLU A 29 -3.59 11.85 10.11
N MET A 30 -2.47 11.12 10.07
CA MET A 30 -2.08 10.38 8.87
C MET A 30 -3.02 9.19 8.66
N VAL A 31 -3.34 8.47 9.73
CA VAL A 31 -4.29 7.35 9.66
C VAL A 31 -5.65 7.85 9.16
N GLN A 32 -6.11 8.97 9.69
CA GLN A 32 -7.39 9.54 9.27
C GLN A 32 -7.35 9.99 7.81
N ALA A 33 -6.25 10.61 7.39
CA ALA A 33 -6.12 11.05 6.00
C ALA A 33 -6.17 9.88 5.03
N LEU A 34 -5.55 8.75 5.39
CA LEU A 34 -5.61 7.55 4.57
C LEU A 34 -7.06 7.08 4.41
N ALA A 35 -7.78 6.98 5.52
CA ALA A 35 -9.19 6.57 5.48
C ALA A 35 -10.02 7.53 4.63
N ASP A 36 -9.81 8.83 4.80
CA ASP A 36 -10.59 9.87 4.12
C ASP A 36 -10.33 9.90 2.61
N THR A 37 -9.16 9.42 2.17
CA THR A 37 -8.80 9.44 0.76
C THR A 37 -9.00 8.09 0.07
N GLY A 38 -9.67 7.16 0.74
CA GLY A 38 -10.14 5.94 0.08
C GLY A 38 -9.29 4.70 0.25
N TRP A 39 -8.31 4.74 1.15
CA TRP A 39 -7.51 3.54 1.46
C TRP A 39 -8.30 2.64 2.42
N ARG A 40 -8.40 1.36 2.09
CA ARG A 40 -9.12 0.37 2.91
C ARG A 40 -8.30 -0.91 3.03
N ASN A 41 -8.36 -1.54 4.19
CA ASN A 41 -7.59 -2.77 4.47
C ASN A 41 -6.11 -2.63 4.10
N TYR A 42 -5.59 -1.42 4.26
CA TYR A 42 -4.21 -1.13 3.89
C TYR A 42 -3.26 -1.76 4.90
N SER A 43 -2.41 -2.64 4.42
CA SER A 43 -1.45 -3.36 5.25
C SER A 43 -0.06 -3.31 4.64
N LEU A 44 0.93 -3.25 5.51
CA LEU A 44 2.33 -3.29 5.09
C LEU A 44 2.98 -4.53 5.70
N PHE A 45 3.76 -5.23 4.90
CA PHE A 45 4.49 -6.43 5.32
C PHE A 45 5.97 -6.23 5.00
N LEU A 46 6.84 -6.46 5.98
CA LEU A 46 8.27 -6.22 5.82
C LEU A 46 9.04 -7.52 5.92
N HIS A 47 9.79 -7.82 4.86
CA HIS A 47 10.67 -8.99 4.82
C HIS A 47 12.02 -8.65 5.47
N ASP A 48 12.71 -9.68 5.97
CA ASP A 48 13.98 -9.50 6.69
C ASP A 48 15.07 -8.86 5.85
N ASP A 49 14.98 -8.92 4.52
CA ASP A 49 15.96 -8.31 3.63
C ASP A 49 15.63 -6.85 3.27
N GLY A 50 14.56 -6.29 3.84
CA GLY A 50 14.14 -4.92 3.58
C GLY A 50 13.05 -4.77 2.54
N LEU A 51 12.64 -5.85 1.88
CA LEU A 51 11.55 -5.77 0.94
C LEU A 51 10.25 -5.45 1.68
N LEU A 52 9.59 -4.37 1.29
CA LEU A 52 8.32 -3.95 1.86
C LEU A 52 7.22 -4.24 0.86
N VAL A 53 6.20 -4.97 1.31
CA VAL A 53 5.04 -5.30 0.49
C VAL A 53 3.84 -4.56 1.05
N GLY A 54 3.17 -3.78 0.20
CA GLY A 54 1.95 -3.08 0.59
C GLY A 54 0.74 -3.69 -0.09
N TYR A 55 -0.34 -3.80 0.66
CA TYR A 55 -1.62 -4.25 0.14
C TYR A 55 -2.69 -3.21 0.47
N ASP A 56 -3.48 -2.83 -0.51
CA ASP A 56 -4.52 -1.83 -0.33
C ASP A 56 -5.76 -2.19 -1.15
N GLU A 57 -6.91 -1.79 -0.65
CA GLU A 57 -8.16 -1.85 -1.38
C GLU A 57 -8.67 -0.44 -1.56
N ALA A 58 -8.97 -0.08 -2.80
CA ALA A 58 -9.44 1.25 -3.13
C ALA A 58 -10.22 1.18 -4.43
N ASP A 59 -11.06 2.18 -4.65
CA ASP A 59 -11.77 2.27 -5.93
C ASP A 59 -10.81 2.60 -7.06
N ASP A 60 -9.84 3.47 -6.78
CA ASP A 60 -8.82 3.90 -7.74
C ASP A 60 -7.60 4.36 -6.95
N LEU A 61 -6.53 3.56 -6.98
CA LEU A 61 -5.32 3.86 -6.23
C LEU A 61 -4.70 5.19 -6.65
N GLN A 62 -4.69 5.48 -7.95
CA GLN A 62 -4.11 6.75 -8.44
C GLN A 62 -4.88 7.95 -7.89
N ALA A 63 -6.18 7.85 -7.81
CA ALA A 63 -7.01 8.91 -7.23
C ALA A 63 -6.72 9.06 -5.73
N SER A 64 -6.56 7.95 -5.02
CA SER A 64 -6.22 7.97 -3.59
C SER A 64 -4.86 8.59 -3.36
N LEU A 65 -3.87 8.24 -4.19
CA LEU A 65 -2.53 8.83 -4.10
C LEU A 65 -2.56 10.33 -4.38
N ALA A 66 -3.32 10.75 -5.40
CA ALA A 66 -3.45 12.16 -5.74
C ALA A 66 -4.11 12.95 -4.61
N ALA A 67 -5.12 12.35 -3.97
CA ALA A 67 -5.79 13.00 -2.84
C ALA A 67 -4.84 13.14 -1.65
N MET A 68 -4.06 12.09 -1.35
CA MET A 68 -3.06 12.15 -0.29
C MET A 68 -2.00 13.23 -0.57
N ALA A 69 -1.59 13.37 -1.82
CA ALA A 69 -0.58 14.36 -2.20
C ALA A 69 -1.01 15.80 -1.89
N ARG A 70 -2.30 16.02 -1.72
CA ARG A 70 -2.84 17.35 -1.39
C ARG A 70 -2.90 17.61 0.12
N THR A 71 -2.54 16.62 0.94
CA THR A 71 -2.61 16.78 2.40
C THR A 71 -1.25 17.18 2.96
N ASP A 72 -1.27 18.08 3.94
CA ASP A 72 -0.04 18.50 4.61
C ASP A 72 0.54 17.36 5.46
N VAL A 73 -0.32 16.58 6.11
CA VAL A 73 0.15 15.50 6.97
C VAL A 73 0.92 14.45 6.17
N ASN A 74 0.47 14.16 4.95
CA ASN A 74 1.18 13.21 4.09
C ASN A 74 2.54 13.74 3.68
N ALA A 75 2.62 15.02 3.34
CA ALA A 75 3.92 15.63 2.98
C ALA A 75 4.92 15.48 4.12
N ARG A 76 4.48 15.74 5.34
CA ARG A 76 5.34 15.60 6.53
C ARG A 76 5.71 14.16 6.79
N TRP A 77 4.77 13.23 6.67
CA TRP A 77 5.03 11.80 6.89
C TRP A 77 6.00 11.25 5.85
N GLN A 78 5.79 11.57 4.58
CA GLN A 78 6.67 11.10 3.51
C GLN A 78 8.09 11.64 3.70
N ALA A 79 8.23 12.90 4.11
CA ALA A 79 9.55 13.49 4.40
C ALA A 79 10.26 12.76 5.54
N GLU A 80 9.51 12.36 6.58
CA GLU A 80 10.07 11.61 7.70
C GLU A 80 10.49 10.21 7.29
N MET A 81 9.75 9.58 6.40
CA MET A 81 10.00 8.21 5.99
C MET A 81 11.05 8.08 4.90
N ALA A 82 11.22 9.10 4.05
CA ALA A 82 12.10 9.00 2.89
C ALA A 82 13.53 8.52 3.22
N PRO A 83 14.18 8.99 4.31
CA PRO A 83 15.53 8.53 4.62
C PRO A 83 15.62 7.03 4.96
N LEU A 84 14.50 6.38 5.23
CA LEU A 84 14.50 4.96 5.60
C LEU A 84 14.45 4.05 4.37
N PHE A 85 14.28 4.61 3.19
CA PHE A 85 14.10 3.83 1.96
C PHE A 85 15.33 3.86 1.06
N VAL A 86 15.41 2.88 0.16
CA VAL A 86 16.43 2.80 -0.88
C VAL A 86 15.78 3.04 -2.23
N GLY A 87 16.53 3.65 -3.14
CA GLY A 87 16.13 3.72 -4.55
C GLY A 87 15.07 4.75 -4.88
N LEU A 88 14.87 5.73 -4.01
CA LEU A 88 13.86 6.77 -4.28
C LEU A 88 14.40 7.93 -5.14
N ASP A 89 15.72 8.04 -5.27
CA ASP A 89 16.37 9.07 -6.11
C ASP A 89 15.86 10.48 -5.81
N GLY A 90 15.67 10.78 -4.52
CA GLY A 90 15.20 12.08 -4.08
C GLY A 90 13.70 12.27 -4.09
N GLY A 91 12.94 11.28 -4.56
CA GLY A 91 11.49 11.34 -4.54
C GLY A 91 10.90 10.89 -3.21
N ALA A 92 9.59 11.07 -3.05
CA ALA A 92 8.89 10.59 -1.87
C ALA A 92 8.59 9.09 -1.99
N PRO A 93 8.50 8.37 -0.85
CA PRO A 93 8.18 6.94 -0.90
C PRO A 93 6.92 6.60 -1.69
N ASP A 94 5.85 7.39 -1.53
CA ASP A 94 4.60 7.12 -2.23
C ASP A 94 4.65 7.43 -3.73
N GLU A 95 5.76 7.99 -4.21
CA GLU A 95 6.00 8.19 -5.63
C GLU A 95 6.81 7.05 -6.23
N GLY A 96 7.36 6.18 -5.40
CA GLY A 96 8.23 5.09 -5.84
C GLY A 96 7.62 3.71 -5.77
N LEU A 97 6.30 3.60 -5.70
CA LEU A 97 5.63 2.32 -5.59
C LEU A 97 5.79 1.49 -6.86
N VAL A 98 6.24 0.25 -6.71
CA VAL A 98 6.28 -0.71 -7.82
C VAL A 98 5.03 -1.56 -7.74
N LEU A 99 4.08 -1.30 -8.64
CA LEU A 99 2.81 -2.02 -8.63
C LEU A 99 2.96 -3.42 -9.21
N LEU A 100 2.29 -4.37 -8.59
CA LEU A 100 2.28 -5.75 -9.05
C LEU A 100 0.92 -6.06 -9.67
N ASP A 101 0.91 -6.93 -10.69
CA ASP A 101 -0.32 -7.39 -11.31
C ASP A 101 -0.96 -8.49 -10.47
N GLU A 102 -2.24 -8.38 -10.20
CA GLU A 102 -2.98 -9.46 -9.58
C GLU A 102 -3.25 -10.53 -10.64
N ILE A 103 -2.72 -11.73 -10.44
CA ILE A 103 -2.85 -12.80 -11.45
C ILE A 103 -3.86 -13.86 -11.05
N PHE A 104 -4.36 -13.82 -9.82
CA PHE A 104 -5.33 -14.81 -9.32
C PHE A 104 -6.04 -14.24 -8.11
N HIS A 105 -7.35 -14.42 -8.07
CA HIS A 105 -8.15 -14.12 -6.89
C HIS A 105 -9.20 -15.22 -6.76
N LEU A 106 -9.14 -15.93 -5.65
CA LEU A 106 -9.97 -17.12 -5.42
C LEU A 106 -11.46 -16.84 -5.55
N GLU A 107 -11.94 -15.78 -4.91
CA GLU A 107 -13.37 -15.48 -4.88
C GLU A 107 -13.93 -15.14 -6.26
N ASP A 108 -13.12 -14.53 -7.13
CA ASP A 108 -13.54 -14.26 -8.50
C ASP A 108 -13.80 -15.59 -9.24
N GLN A 109 -12.90 -16.54 -9.07
CA GLN A 109 -13.04 -17.83 -9.74
C GLN A 109 -14.15 -18.68 -9.12
N LEU A 110 -14.34 -18.59 -7.80
CA LEU A 110 -15.45 -19.27 -7.14
C LEU A 110 -16.79 -18.74 -7.63
N ARG A 111 -16.87 -17.41 -7.80
CA ARG A 111 -18.09 -16.77 -8.32
C ARG A 111 -18.40 -17.27 -9.74
N ASP A 112 -17.36 -17.36 -10.58
CA ASP A 112 -17.53 -17.86 -11.95
C ASP A 112 -18.02 -19.31 -11.96
N LEU A 113 -17.52 -20.12 -11.04
CA LEU A 113 -18.01 -21.50 -10.90
C LEU A 113 -19.47 -21.53 -10.48
N GLY A 114 -19.84 -20.67 -9.54
CA GLY A 114 -21.22 -20.59 -9.08
C GLY A 114 -22.17 -20.09 -10.13
N ASP A 115 -21.71 -19.23 -11.03
CA ASP A 115 -22.52 -18.65 -12.11
C ASP A 115 -22.54 -19.54 -13.35
N GLY A 116 -21.68 -20.58 -13.41
CA GLY A 116 -21.61 -21.45 -14.55
C GLY A 116 -22.80 -22.39 -14.65
N PRO A 117 -23.04 -22.91 -15.85
CA PRO A 117 -24.11 -23.90 -16.01
C PRO A 117 -23.79 -25.11 -15.16
N ALA A 118 -24.80 -25.57 -14.53
CA ALA A 118 -24.64 -26.74 -13.66
C ALA A 118 -23.71 -26.47 -12.49
N GLY A 119 -23.57 -25.25 -12.17
CA GLY A 119 -22.76 -25.04 -11.04
C GLY A 119 -21.49 -25.75 -11.23
N GLY A 120 -21.28 -25.87 -12.28
CA GLY A 120 -20.26 -26.32 -12.29
C GLY A 120 -19.83 -27.47 -12.65
N ARG A 121 -20.16 -28.01 -12.80
CA ARG A 121 -19.45 -28.91 -13.14
C ARG A 121 -19.13 -29.82 -12.54
#